data_1a91d2a4d879eb1f00c59a61eaffca2c
#
_entry.id   1a91d2a4d879eb1f00c59a61eaffca2c
#
_cell.length_a   1.000
_cell.length_b   1.000
_cell.length_c   1.000
_cell.angle_alpha   90.00
_cell.angle_beta   90.00
_cell.angle_gamma   90.00
#
_symmetry.space_group_name_H-M   'P 1'
#
loop_
_entity.id
_entity.type
_entity.pdbx_description
1 polymer ?
#
loop_
_entity_poly.entity_id
_entity_poly.type
_entity_poly.pdbx_seq_one_letter_code
_entity_poly.pdbx_strand_id
1 'polypeptide(L)' 'MAYLPQGGTISVDLSKLQNGISGRWFDPANNTFQEIRGAPFSNRGRRRFSTPGKNSAGDPDWVLVLEAVARP' A
#
# COMPACT_ATOMS: atom_id res chain seq x y z
N MET A 1 0.32 -4.34 6.78
CA MET A 1 1.63 -3.81 6.37
C MET A 1 2.44 -4.91 5.72
N ALA A 2 3.04 -4.62 4.58
CA ALA A 2 3.84 -5.60 3.86
C ALA A 2 5.11 -4.95 3.33
N TYR A 3 6.25 -5.56 3.57
CA TYR A 3 7.53 -5.07 3.09
C TYR A 3 7.91 -5.82 1.81
N LEU A 4 8.20 -5.06 0.75
CA LEU A 4 8.59 -5.60 -0.55
C LEU A 4 10.04 -5.19 -0.86
N PRO A 5 11.02 -6.01 -0.49
CA PRO A 5 12.43 -5.61 -0.63
C PRO A 5 12.89 -5.50 -2.08
N GLN A 6 12.22 -6.19 -2.99
CA GLN A 6 12.54 -6.15 -4.42
C GLN A 6 11.53 -5.34 -5.22
N GLY A 7 10.56 -4.72 -4.56
CA GLY A 7 9.47 -4.07 -5.25
C GLY A 7 8.53 -5.07 -5.90
N GLY A 8 7.89 -4.65 -6.98
CA GLY A 8 6.99 -5.51 -7.75
C GLY A 8 5.54 -5.35 -7.36
N THR A 9 4.78 -6.42 -7.49
CA THR A 9 3.34 -6.42 -7.28
C THR A 9 2.96 -7.41 -6.20
N ILE A 10 2.06 -7.00 -5.31
CA ILE A 10 1.49 -7.86 -4.28
C ILE A 10 -0.04 -7.87 -4.40
N SER A 11 -0.65 -9.05 -4.23
CA SER A 11 -2.09 -9.18 -4.13
C SER A 11 -2.50 -9.26 -2.68
N VAL A 12 -3.49 -8.47 -2.30
CA VAL A 12 -3.99 -8.45 -0.92
C VAL A 12 -5.48 -8.73 -0.95
N ASP A 13 -5.92 -9.64 -0.09
CA ASP A 13 -7.34 -9.92 0.08
C ASP A 13 -7.94 -8.90 1.03
N LEU A 14 -8.69 -7.95 0.48
CA LEU A 14 -9.30 -6.88 1.24
C LEU A 14 -10.62 -7.29 1.92
N SER A 15 -11.14 -8.47 1.59
CA SER A 15 -12.40 -8.93 2.16
C SER A 15 -12.33 -9.18 3.66
N LYS A 16 -11.15 -9.35 4.19
CA LYS A 16 -10.94 -9.54 5.64
C LYS A 16 -10.87 -8.24 6.43
N LEU A 17 -10.85 -7.12 5.74
CA LEU A 17 -10.81 -5.80 6.36
C LEU A 17 -12.21 -5.22 6.39
N GLN A 18 -12.48 -4.41 7.41
CA GLN A 18 -13.78 -3.75 7.55
C GLN A 18 -13.74 -2.34 6.96
N ASN A 19 -14.87 -1.90 6.43
CA ASN A 19 -15.02 -0.56 5.86
C ASN A 19 -14.17 -0.36 4.60
N GLY A 20 -14.10 0.85 4.12
CA GLY A 20 -13.21 1.23 3.05
C GLY A 20 -11.75 1.18 3.50
N ILE A 21 -10.86 1.01 2.57
CA ILE A 21 -9.44 0.81 2.84
C ILE A 21 -8.67 1.95 2.18
N SER A 22 -7.83 2.63 2.93
CA SER A 22 -6.83 3.53 2.37
C SER A 22 -5.49 2.82 2.30
N GLY A 23 -4.67 3.20 1.33
CA GLY A 23 -3.36 2.59 1.15
C GLY A 23 -2.32 3.62 0.81
N ARG A 24 -1.08 3.33 1.21
CA ARG A 24 0.05 4.17 0.88
C ARG A 24 1.32 3.34 0.87
N TRP A 25 2.28 3.83 0.11
CA TRP A 25 3.61 3.26 0.07
C TRP A 25 4.50 4.06 1.00
N PHE A 26 5.16 3.38 1.92
CA PHE A 26 6.15 4.00 2.79
C PHE A 26 7.54 3.82 2.18
N ASP A 27 8.26 4.93 2.05
CA ASP A 27 9.65 4.94 1.58
C ASP A 27 10.55 4.85 2.80
N PRO A 28 11.20 3.70 3.04
CA PRO A 28 12.05 3.54 4.22
C PRO A 28 13.35 4.32 4.15
N ALA A 29 13.70 4.84 2.98
CA ALA A 29 14.95 5.59 2.81
C ALA A 29 14.87 6.99 3.40
N ASN A 30 13.68 7.61 3.36
CA ASN A 30 13.52 8.98 3.85
C ASN A 30 12.28 9.19 4.73
N ASN A 31 11.63 8.12 5.15
CA ASN A 31 10.46 8.15 6.04
C ASN A 31 9.29 8.97 5.47
N THR A 32 9.08 8.89 4.17
CA THR A 32 7.94 9.57 3.53
C THR A 32 6.91 8.57 3.06
N PHE A 33 5.70 9.06 2.87
CA PHE A 33 4.59 8.26 2.36
C PHE A 33 4.15 8.76 1.01
N GLN A 34 3.69 7.82 0.17
CA GLN A 34 3.11 8.13 -1.12
C GLN A 34 1.72 7.51 -1.17
N GLU A 35 0.69 8.37 -1.22
CA GLU A 35 -0.69 7.90 -1.23
C GLU A 35 -1.01 7.11 -2.48
N ILE A 36 -1.73 6.02 -2.32
CA ILE A 36 -2.20 5.22 -3.45
C ILE A 36 -3.54 5.79 -3.91
N ARG A 37 -3.62 6.11 -5.20
CA ARG A 37 -4.83 6.69 -5.79
C ARG A 37 -5.98 5.69 -5.80
N GLY A 38 -7.19 6.21 -5.74
CA GLY A 38 -8.40 5.42 -5.77
C GLY A 38 -8.94 5.04 -4.40
N ALA A 39 -8.26 5.47 -3.34
CA ALA A 39 -8.75 5.26 -1.98
C ALA A 39 -9.96 6.17 -1.69
N PRO A 40 -10.92 5.72 -0.85
CA PRO A 40 -10.90 4.43 -0.18
C PRO A 40 -11.22 3.30 -1.15
N PHE A 41 -10.53 2.18 -0.98
CA PHE A 41 -10.78 1.00 -1.79
C PHE A 41 -11.93 0.20 -1.22
N SER A 42 -12.66 -0.49 -2.10
CA SER A 42 -13.67 -1.44 -1.66
C SER A 42 -13.01 -2.59 -0.90
N ASN A 43 -13.63 -3.03 0.20
CA ASN A 43 -13.15 -4.19 0.96
C ASN A 43 -13.67 -5.51 0.38
N ARG A 44 -13.77 -5.60 -0.94
CA ARG A 44 -14.25 -6.79 -1.65
C ARG A 44 -13.13 -7.42 -2.44
N GLY A 45 -12.93 -8.72 -2.22
CA GLY A 45 -12.02 -9.52 -3.01
C GLY A 45 -10.57 -9.09 -2.89
N ARG A 46 -9.81 -9.44 -3.90
CA ARG A 46 -8.38 -9.16 -3.94
C ARG A 46 -8.07 -7.96 -4.80
N ARG A 47 -7.06 -7.23 -4.38
CA ARG A 47 -6.56 -6.08 -5.14
C ARG A 47 -5.05 -6.18 -5.25
N ARG A 48 -4.55 -5.83 -6.42
CA ARG A 48 -3.11 -5.79 -6.67
C ARG A 48 -2.57 -4.39 -6.41
N PHE A 49 -1.43 -4.36 -5.75
CA PHE A 49 -0.70 -3.11 -5.51
C PHE A 49 0.70 -3.26 -6.08
N SER A 50 1.10 -2.32 -6.91
CA SER A 50 2.42 -2.30 -7.52
C SER A 50 3.24 -1.17 -6.94
N THR A 51 4.50 -1.44 -6.64
CA THR A 51 5.40 -0.41 -6.11
C THR A 51 5.59 0.70 -7.14
N PRO A 52 5.81 1.96 -6.69
CA PRO A 52 5.93 3.08 -7.62
C PRO A 52 7.26 3.15 -8.38
N GLY A 53 8.12 2.18 -8.24
CA GLY A 53 9.43 2.16 -8.86
C GLY A 53 10.51 2.27 -7.80
N LYS A 54 11.59 2.98 -8.10
CA LYS A 54 12.66 3.16 -7.12
C LYS A 54 12.25 4.18 -6.06
N ASN A 55 12.70 3.95 -4.83
CA ASN A 55 12.49 4.90 -3.75
C ASN A 55 13.49 6.06 -3.85
N SER A 56 13.47 6.95 -2.86
CA SER A 56 14.34 8.15 -2.88
C SER A 56 15.83 7.85 -2.87
N ALA A 57 16.22 6.67 -2.40
CA ALA A 57 17.63 6.26 -2.41
C ALA A 57 18.00 5.47 -3.67
N GLY A 58 17.06 5.28 -4.59
CA GLY A 58 17.29 4.52 -5.81
C GLY A 58 17.15 3.02 -5.63
N ASP A 59 16.66 2.57 -4.48
CA ASP A 59 16.45 1.16 -4.17
C ASP A 59 15.01 0.74 -4.50
N PRO A 60 14.76 -0.54 -4.75
CA PRO A 60 13.42 -1.00 -5.10
C PRO A 60 12.52 -1.30 -3.91
N ASP A 61 12.99 -1.16 -2.69
CA ASP A 61 12.24 -1.57 -1.52
C ASP A 61 11.18 -0.56 -1.10
N TRP A 62 10.02 -1.09 -0.72
CA TRP A 62 8.87 -0.30 -0.29
C TRP A 62 8.11 -1.07 0.78
N VAL A 63 7.37 -0.33 1.61
CA VAL A 63 6.44 -0.92 2.57
C VAL A 63 5.02 -0.52 2.18
N LEU A 64 4.15 -1.50 2.02
CA LEU A 64 2.73 -1.25 1.77
C LEU A 64 2.02 -1.11 3.11
N VAL A 65 1.35 0.02 3.31
CA VAL A 65 0.57 0.29 4.51
C VAL A 65 -0.90 0.41 4.10
N LEU A 66 -1.73 -0.46 4.65
CA LEU A 66 -3.17 -0.45 4.43
C LEU A 66 -3.87 -0.20 5.75
N GLU A 67 -4.85 0.68 5.75
CA GLU A 67 -5.60 1.03 6.94
C GLU A 67 -7.08 1.08 6.63
N ALA A 68 -7.90 0.60 7.55
CA ALA A 68 -9.34 0.76 7.44
C ALA A 68 -9.67 2.23 7.66
N VAL A 69 -10.53 2.78 6.79
CA VAL A 69 -10.96 4.17 6.92
C VAL A 69 -11.92 4.25 8.08
N ALA A 70 -11.62 5.13 9.03
CA ALA A 70 -12.48 5.35 10.17
C ALA A 70 -13.81 5.95 9.73
N ARG A 71 -14.89 5.51 10.33
CA ARG A 71 -16.19 6.09 10.09
C ARG A 71 -16.49 7.15 11.14
N PRO A 72 -17.11 8.26 10.72
CA PRO A 72 -17.58 9.25 11.66
C PRO A 72 -18.72 8.73 12.54
#